data_f1067117c34f7aef6c24651262fb3ac9
#
_entry.id   f1067117c34f7aef6c24651262fb3ac9
#
_cell.length_a   1.000
_cell.length_b   1.000
_cell.length_c   1.000
_cell.angle_alpha   90.00
_cell.angle_beta   90.00
_cell.angle_gamma   90.00
#
_symmetry.space_group_name_H-M   'P 1'
#
loop_
_entity.id
_entity.type
_entity.pdbx_description
1 polymer ?
#
loop_
_entity_poly.entity_id
_entity_poly.type
_entity_poly.pdbx_seq_one_letter_code
_entity_poly.pdbx_strand_id
1 'polypeptide(L)'
;QKKIMFTIHFICSLVLFLNSLSIKIVLFYVAQVVFLVLVDKAYSYVYQNLSKLVMNNMLMLLTIGFLMIERLNMDFAMRQMIFASVICVAGLFIPWMIERFSYFDRFGWWYAGIGLAMLALVFVIGVERYGAKNWIQIGGFAMQPSEFVKIIFVFFVAAMLYKNTSLKQIMLTSALAGVHVLMLVVEKDLGAAVIF
;
A
#
# COMPACT_ATOMS: atom_id res chain seq x y z
N GLN A 1 22.83 4.31 -0.64
CA GLN A 1 21.64 3.73 0.01
C GLN A 1 21.37 2.30 -0.47
N LYS A 2 21.19 2.03 -1.79
CA LYS A 2 20.90 0.68 -2.31
C LYS A 2 21.97 -0.36 -1.94
N LYS A 3 23.26 -0.02 -2.01
CA LYS A 3 24.33 -0.94 -1.60
C LYS A 3 24.18 -1.37 -0.15
N ILE A 4 23.93 -0.42 0.75
CA ILE A 4 23.72 -0.68 2.18
C ILE A 4 22.49 -1.57 2.38
N MET A 5 21.38 -1.29 1.70
CA MET A 5 20.17 -2.10 1.75
C MET A 5 20.44 -3.56 1.36
N PHE A 6 21.09 -3.80 0.21
CA PHE A 6 21.43 -5.16 -0.23
C PHE A 6 22.45 -5.84 0.69
N THR A 7 23.39 -5.09 1.29
CA THR A 7 24.32 -5.64 2.28
C THR A 7 23.58 -6.12 3.53
N ILE A 8 22.68 -5.30 4.07
CA ILE A 8 21.84 -5.66 5.22
C ILE A 8 20.97 -6.87 4.88
N HIS A 9 20.34 -6.86 3.71
CA HIS A 9 19.51 -7.97 3.22
C HIS A 9 20.33 -9.28 3.18
N PHE A 10 21.52 -9.24 2.61
CA PHE A 10 22.42 -10.41 2.54
C PHE A 10 22.80 -10.92 3.93
N ILE A 11 23.24 -10.03 4.83
CA ILE A 11 23.64 -10.42 6.20
C ILE A 11 22.46 -11.06 6.95
N CYS A 12 21.28 -10.45 6.90
CA CYS A 12 20.09 -10.99 7.57
C CYS A 12 19.68 -12.36 7.00
N SER A 13 19.67 -12.50 5.68
CA SER A 13 19.35 -13.79 5.03
C SER A 13 20.40 -14.86 5.32
N LEU A 14 21.67 -14.49 5.41
CA LEU A 14 22.75 -15.39 5.82
C LEU A 14 22.55 -15.88 7.26
N VAL A 15 22.17 -15.00 8.19
CA VAL A 15 21.87 -15.39 9.58
C VAL A 15 20.66 -16.34 9.62
N LEU A 16 19.61 -16.08 8.85
CA LEU A 16 18.45 -16.98 8.76
C LEU A 16 18.85 -18.35 8.19
N PHE A 17 19.70 -18.38 7.17
CA PHE A 17 20.22 -19.62 6.61
C PHE A 17 21.05 -20.41 7.62
N LEU A 18 21.98 -19.77 8.34
CA LEU A 18 22.82 -20.43 9.33
C LEU A 18 22.02 -21.02 10.50
N ASN A 19 20.89 -20.39 10.85
CA ASN A 19 20.01 -20.88 11.90
C ASN A 19 19.17 -22.11 11.50
N SER A 20 18.80 -22.22 10.22
CA SER A 20 17.88 -23.27 9.73
C SER A 20 18.53 -24.28 8.81
N LEU A 21 19.70 -23.95 8.22
CA LEU A 21 20.43 -24.72 7.20
C LEU A 21 19.53 -25.15 6.01
N SER A 22 18.47 -24.38 5.72
CA SER A 22 17.49 -24.72 4.70
C SER A 22 17.84 -24.06 3.37
N ILE A 23 18.00 -24.87 2.31
CA ILE A 23 18.23 -24.39 0.96
C ILE A 23 17.09 -23.48 0.44
N LYS A 24 15.87 -23.62 0.98
CA LYS A 24 14.73 -22.80 0.62
C LYS A 24 14.96 -21.33 0.90
N ILE A 25 15.65 -20.98 1.99
CA ILE A 25 16.00 -19.60 2.34
C ILE A 25 16.95 -19.00 1.30
N VAL A 26 17.94 -19.77 0.85
CA VAL A 26 18.87 -19.30 -0.19
C VAL A 26 18.14 -19.02 -1.51
N LEU A 27 17.28 -19.95 -1.93
CA LEU A 27 16.49 -19.79 -3.16
C LEU A 27 15.55 -18.59 -3.05
N PHE A 28 14.92 -18.41 -1.90
CA PHE A 28 14.01 -17.29 -1.67
C PHE A 28 14.74 -15.95 -1.60
N TYR A 29 15.93 -15.90 -0.99
CA TYR A 29 16.80 -14.73 -1.02
C TYR A 29 17.16 -14.31 -2.46
N VAL A 30 17.57 -15.26 -3.30
CA VAL A 30 17.87 -14.98 -4.72
C VAL A 30 16.64 -14.44 -5.43
N ALA A 31 15.46 -15.04 -5.21
CA ALA A 31 14.21 -14.56 -5.78
C ALA A 31 13.86 -13.14 -5.32
N GLN A 32 14.05 -12.81 -4.04
CA GLN A 32 13.86 -11.46 -3.50
C GLN A 32 14.80 -10.44 -4.15
N VAL A 33 16.09 -10.77 -4.28
CA VAL A 33 17.08 -9.87 -4.91
C VAL A 33 16.72 -9.62 -6.37
N VAL A 34 16.38 -10.66 -7.13
CA VAL A 34 15.94 -10.54 -8.53
C VAL A 34 14.69 -9.67 -8.62
N PHE A 35 13.69 -9.92 -7.78
CA PHE A 35 12.47 -9.13 -7.74
C PHE A 35 12.75 -7.64 -7.47
N LEU A 36 13.52 -7.32 -6.42
CA LEU A 36 13.84 -5.93 -6.06
C LEU A 36 14.59 -5.20 -7.17
N VAL A 37 15.54 -5.89 -7.83
CA VAL A 37 16.30 -5.32 -8.97
C VAL A 37 15.39 -5.11 -10.17
N LEU A 38 14.50 -6.05 -10.48
CA LEU A 38 13.55 -5.91 -11.58
C LEU A 38 12.57 -4.76 -11.35
N VAL A 39 12.01 -4.64 -10.14
CA VAL A 39 11.12 -3.53 -9.77
C VAL A 39 11.84 -2.20 -9.90
N ASP A 40 13.05 -2.07 -9.35
CA ASP A 40 13.84 -0.84 -9.45
C ASP A 40 14.10 -0.42 -10.91
N LYS A 41 14.50 -1.36 -11.76
CA LYS A 41 14.76 -1.10 -13.17
C LYS A 41 13.48 -0.77 -13.94
N ALA A 42 12.40 -1.53 -13.73
CA ALA A 42 11.13 -1.33 -14.41
C ALA A 42 10.54 0.06 -14.10
N TYR A 43 10.49 0.43 -12.80
CA TYR A 43 10.00 1.75 -12.41
C TYR A 43 10.90 2.88 -12.91
N SER A 44 12.23 2.72 -12.85
CA SER A 44 13.16 3.72 -13.36
C SER A 44 13.08 3.89 -14.89
N TYR A 45 12.69 2.85 -15.62
CA TYR A 45 12.49 2.90 -17.06
C TYR A 45 11.16 3.57 -17.44
N VAL A 46 10.08 3.20 -16.77
CA VAL A 46 8.73 3.71 -17.08
C VAL A 46 8.55 5.16 -16.61
N TYR A 47 9.08 5.49 -15.43
CA TYR A 47 8.93 6.82 -14.82
C TYR A 47 10.22 7.64 -14.93
N GLN A 48 10.31 8.50 -15.94
CA GLN A 48 11.51 9.34 -16.17
C GLN A 48 11.81 10.31 -15.01
N ASN A 49 10.77 10.78 -14.32
CA ASN A 49 10.89 11.73 -13.21
C ASN A 49 10.72 11.04 -11.82
N LEU A 50 11.05 9.75 -11.73
CA LEU A 50 10.91 9.00 -10.49
C LEU A 50 11.79 9.58 -9.37
N SER A 51 11.18 9.88 -8.23
CA SER A 51 11.94 10.23 -7.03
C SER A 51 12.75 9.04 -6.52
N LYS A 52 14.08 9.11 -6.67
CA LYS A 52 15.00 8.06 -6.22
C LYS A 52 14.90 7.81 -4.72
N LEU A 53 14.55 8.84 -3.93
CA LEU A 53 14.37 8.71 -2.48
C LEU A 53 13.16 7.85 -2.15
N VAL A 54 12.01 8.15 -2.77
CA VAL A 54 10.77 7.38 -2.57
C VAL A 54 10.97 5.92 -3.00
N MET A 55 11.58 5.71 -4.17
CA MET A 55 11.87 4.36 -4.67
C MET A 55 12.77 3.57 -3.73
N ASN A 56 13.86 4.17 -3.26
CA ASN A 56 14.77 3.51 -2.32
C ASN A 56 14.09 3.16 -1.00
N ASN A 57 13.22 4.03 -0.48
CA ASN A 57 12.47 3.76 0.75
C ASN A 57 11.47 2.63 0.54
N MET A 58 10.77 2.59 -0.60
CA MET A 58 9.85 1.51 -0.94
C MET A 58 10.59 0.16 -1.00
N LEU A 59 11.72 0.10 -1.71
CA LEU A 59 12.54 -1.12 -1.80
C LEU A 59 13.07 -1.56 -0.44
N MET A 60 13.47 -0.61 0.42
CA MET A 60 13.95 -0.91 1.78
C MET A 60 12.82 -1.48 2.65
N LEU A 61 11.62 -0.90 2.60
CA LEU A 61 10.46 -1.40 3.34
C LEU A 61 10.05 -2.80 2.87
N LEU A 62 10.06 -3.05 1.55
CA LEU A 62 9.82 -4.39 1.00
C LEU A 62 10.86 -5.40 1.47
N THR A 63 12.14 -5.02 1.47
CA THR A 63 13.24 -5.88 1.95
C THR A 63 13.05 -6.26 3.41
N ILE A 64 12.76 -5.28 4.28
CA ILE A 64 12.51 -5.53 5.70
C ILE A 64 11.26 -6.41 5.89
N GLY A 65 10.19 -6.10 5.16
CA GLY A 65 8.95 -6.87 5.22
C GLY A 65 9.14 -8.34 4.83
N PHE A 66 9.86 -8.61 3.74
CA PHE A 66 10.17 -9.98 3.32
C PHE A 66 10.99 -10.73 4.37
N LEU A 67 12.08 -10.13 4.87
CA LEU A 67 12.92 -10.74 5.91
C LEU A 67 12.14 -11.07 7.19
N MET A 68 11.30 -10.16 7.64
CA MET A 68 10.52 -10.36 8.87
C MET A 68 9.50 -11.48 8.72
N ILE A 69 8.80 -11.56 7.60
CA ILE A 69 7.79 -12.60 7.37
C ILE A 69 8.47 -13.95 7.06
N GLU A 70 9.56 -13.95 6.31
CA GLU A 70 10.37 -15.16 6.07
C GLU A 70 10.85 -15.81 7.37
N ARG A 71 11.29 -15.00 8.33
CA ARG A 71 11.67 -15.45 9.66
C ARG A 71 10.52 -16.12 10.41
N LEU A 72 9.30 -15.62 10.25
CA LEU A 72 8.12 -16.13 10.97
C LEU A 72 7.51 -17.35 10.28
N ASN A 73 7.30 -17.28 8.96
CA ASN A 73 6.67 -18.33 8.18
C ASN A 73 6.97 -18.16 6.69
N MET A 74 7.62 -19.17 6.11
CA MET A 74 8.03 -19.18 4.71
C MET A 74 6.84 -19.14 3.73
N ASP A 75 5.74 -19.81 4.05
CA ASP A 75 4.55 -19.83 3.17
C ASP A 75 3.90 -18.45 3.09
N PHE A 76 3.86 -17.72 4.20
CA PHE A 76 3.38 -16.33 4.20
C PHE A 76 4.34 -15.40 3.44
N ALA A 77 5.65 -15.62 3.55
CA ALA A 77 6.63 -14.85 2.79
C ALA A 77 6.48 -15.05 1.28
N MET A 78 6.26 -16.28 0.83
CA MET A 78 6.00 -16.57 -0.59
C MET A 78 4.71 -15.91 -1.08
N ARG A 79 3.63 -15.99 -0.30
CA ARG A 79 2.36 -15.29 -0.64
C ARG A 79 2.56 -13.78 -0.72
N GLN A 80 3.27 -13.20 0.24
CA GLN A 80 3.57 -11.77 0.22
C GLN A 80 4.37 -11.36 -1.02
N MET A 81 5.36 -12.15 -1.42
CA MET A 81 6.15 -11.87 -2.62
C MET A 81 5.30 -11.90 -3.89
N ILE A 82 4.36 -12.87 -3.99
CA ILE A 82 3.41 -12.93 -5.12
C ILE A 82 2.52 -11.67 -5.12
N PHE A 83 1.91 -11.29 -4.00
CA PHE A 83 1.10 -10.08 -3.90
C PHE A 83 1.88 -8.81 -4.21
N ALA A 84 3.09 -8.68 -3.67
CA ALA A 84 3.97 -7.55 -3.96
C ALA A 84 4.30 -7.47 -5.46
N SER A 85 4.56 -8.61 -6.12
CA SER A 85 4.82 -8.67 -7.56
C SER A 85 3.63 -8.20 -8.37
N VAL A 86 2.43 -8.68 -8.05
CA VAL A 86 1.19 -8.27 -8.74
C VAL A 86 0.94 -6.77 -8.55
N ILE A 87 1.08 -6.26 -7.31
CA ILE A 87 0.86 -4.84 -7.00
C ILE A 87 1.92 -3.96 -7.68
N CYS A 88 3.18 -4.37 -7.69
CA CYS A 88 4.23 -3.62 -8.39
C CYS A 88 3.99 -3.57 -9.91
N VAL A 89 3.55 -4.67 -10.51
CA VAL A 89 3.18 -4.67 -11.93
C VAL A 89 1.96 -3.78 -12.18
N ALA A 90 0.91 -3.88 -11.37
CA ALA A 90 -0.27 -3.02 -11.48
C ALA A 90 0.11 -1.53 -11.33
N GLY A 91 1.01 -1.21 -10.39
CA GLY A 91 1.51 0.15 -10.18
C GLY A 91 2.19 0.77 -11.39
N LEU A 92 2.80 -0.01 -12.28
CA LEU A 92 3.38 0.49 -13.53
C LEU A 92 2.33 1.03 -14.51
N PHE A 93 1.09 0.55 -14.43
CA PHE A 93 0.02 0.98 -15.32
C PHE A 93 -0.76 2.21 -14.82
N ILE A 94 -0.62 2.58 -13.54
CA ILE A 94 -1.40 3.67 -12.94
C ILE A 94 -1.20 5.02 -13.66
N PRO A 95 0.03 5.50 -13.95
CA PRO A 95 0.20 6.78 -14.62
C PRO A 95 -0.32 6.76 -16.05
N TRP A 96 -0.07 5.68 -16.79
CA TRP A 96 -0.63 5.52 -18.12
C TRP A 96 -2.17 5.60 -18.09
N MET A 97 -2.80 4.96 -17.09
CA MET A 97 -4.24 5.02 -16.89
C MET A 97 -4.71 6.45 -16.58
N ILE A 98 -4.01 7.15 -15.69
CA ILE A 98 -4.35 8.53 -15.32
C ILE A 98 -4.19 9.49 -16.52
N GLU A 99 -3.11 9.35 -17.29
CA GLU A 99 -2.88 10.17 -18.49
C GLU A 99 -3.89 9.87 -19.59
N ARG A 100 -4.27 8.61 -19.77
CA ARG A 100 -5.19 8.19 -20.83
C ARG A 100 -6.64 8.57 -20.54
N PHE A 101 -7.05 8.52 -19.28
CA PHE A 101 -8.42 8.78 -18.86
C PHE A 101 -8.51 10.12 -18.14
N SER A 102 -8.81 11.20 -18.89
CA SER A 102 -8.95 12.56 -18.36
C SER A 102 -10.22 12.81 -17.54
N TYR A 103 -11.01 11.79 -17.26
CA TYR A 103 -12.31 11.94 -16.57
C TYR A 103 -12.24 11.77 -15.05
N PHE A 104 -11.10 11.39 -14.50
CA PHE A 104 -10.95 11.16 -13.06
C PHE A 104 -11.27 12.39 -12.19
N ASP A 105 -11.05 13.59 -12.72
CA ASP A 105 -11.34 14.84 -12.05
C ASP A 105 -12.86 15.14 -11.88
N ARG A 106 -13.73 14.45 -12.64
CA ARG A 106 -15.17 14.69 -12.60
C ARG A 106 -15.89 13.93 -11.50
N PHE A 107 -15.25 12.90 -10.94
CA PHE A 107 -15.87 11.96 -10.00
C PHE A 107 -15.55 12.25 -8.53
N GLY A 108 -15.09 13.46 -8.18
CA GLY A 108 -14.72 13.82 -6.81
C GLY A 108 -15.78 13.46 -5.77
N TRP A 109 -17.06 13.79 -6.04
CA TRP A 109 -18.18 13.44 -5.15
C TRP A 109 -18.43 11.93 -5.05
N TRP A 110 -18.25 11.21 -6.15
CA TRP A 110 -18.37 9.75 -6.16
C TRP A 110 -17.28 9.11 -5.33
N TYR A 111 -16.04 9.59 -5.43
CA TYR A 111 -14.93 9.10 -4.60
C TYR A 111 -15.20 9.33 -3.12
N ALA A 112 -15.68 10.53 -2.73
CA ALA A 112 -16.06 10.80 -1.35
C ALA A 112 -17.18 9.85 -0.88
N GLY A 113 -18.24 9.70 -1.68
CA GLY A 113 -19.38 8.84 -1.35
C GLY A 113 -19.02 7.37 -1.24
N ILE A 114 -18.23 6.84 -2.19
CA ILE A 114 -17.76 5.44 -2.17
C ILE A 114 -16.84 5.20 -0.96
N GLY A 115 -15.90 6.12 -0.68
CA GLY A 115 -15.00 6.01 0.46
C GLY A 115 -15.78 5.95 1.78
N LEU A 116 -16.70 6.87 2.00
CA LEU A 116 -17.55 6.90 3.19
C LEU A 116 -18.46 5.66 3.28
N ALA A 117 -19.02 5.19 2.16
CA ALA A 117 -19.85 3.99 2.15
C ALA A 117 -19.04 2.74 2.50
N MET A 118 -17.80 2.63 2.01
CA MET A 118 -16.92 1.50 2.36
C MET A 118 -16.54 1.50 3.84
N LEU A 119 -16.25 2.67 4.43
CA LEU A 119 -16.00 2.77 5.87
C LEU A 119 -17.29 2.45 6.65
N ALA A 120 -18.44 3.01 6.25
CA ALA A 120 -19.72 2.73 6.90
C ALA A 120 -20.08 1.24 6.86
N LEU A 121 -19.75 0.53 5.79
CA LEU A 121 -19.99 -0.91 5.67
C LEU A 121 -19.29 -1.71 6.79
N VAL A 122 -18.12 -1.26 7.23
CA VAL A 122 -17.37 -1.90 8.32
C VAL A 122 -18.15 -1.88 9.64
N PHE A 123 -18.92 -0.82 9.93
CA PHE A 123 -19.77 -0.79 11.14
C PHE A 123 -20.83 -1.89 11.15
N VAL A 124 -21.33 -2.25 9.95
CA VAL A 124 -22.39 -3.26 9.81
C VAL A 124 -21.84 -4.69 9.83
N ILE A 125 -20.87 -4.97 8.97
CA ILE A 125 -20.35 -6.33 8.74
C ILE A 125 -18.91 -6.55 9.21
N GLY A 126 -18.28 -5.54 9.81
CA GLY A 126 -16.90 -5.62 10.27
C GLY A 126 -16.74 -6.58 11.45
N VAL A 127 -15.62 -7.31 11.42
CA VAL A 127 -15.18 -8.18 12.52
C VAL A 127 -14.05 -7.49 13.28
N GLU A 128 -14.05 -7.70 14.60
CA GLU A 128 -13.01 -7.18 15.47
C GLU A 128 -11.75 -8.06 15.39
N ARG A 129 -10.60 -7.43 15.10
CA ARG A 129 -9.28 -8.04 15.17
C ARG A 129 -8.30 -7.09 15.84
N TYR A 130 -7.54 -7.60 16.79
CA TYR A 130 -6.50 -6.81 17.51
C TYR A 130 -7.07 -5.55 18.18
N GLY A 131 -8.33 -5.58 18.62
CA GLY A 131 -8.97 -4.45 19.30
C GLY A 131 -9.57 -3.38 18.39
N ALA A 132 -9.49 -3.55 17.06
CA ALA A 132 -10.11 -2.66 16.07
C ALA A 132 -11.16 -3.40 15.24
N LYS A 133 -12.34 -2.77 15.04
CA LYS A 133 -13.42 -3.30 14.20
C LYS A 133 -13.29 -2.74 12.80
N ASN A 134 -12.23 -3.13 12.06
CA ASN A 134 -11.88 -2.58 10.75
C ASN A 134 -11.63 -3.65 9.69
N TRP A 135 -11.97 -4.91 9.96
CA TRP A 135 -11.79 -6.03 9.04
C TRP A 135 -13.11 -6.58 8.54
N ILE A 136 -13.16 -6.93 7.25
CA ILE A 136 -14.25 -7.72 6.65
C ILE A 136 -13.70 -9.09 6.31
N GLN A 137 -14.41 -10.15 6.70
CA GLN A 137 -14.03 -11.53 6.42
C GLN A 137 -15.03 -12.15 5.46
N ILE A 138 -14.55 -12.59 4.28
CA ILE A 138 -15.35 -13.21 3.24
C ILE A 138 -14.65 -14.49 2.79
N GLY A 139 -15.30 -15.65 2.96
CA GLY A 139 -14.81 -16.92 2.42
C GLY A 139 -13.39 -17.30 2.82
N GLY A 140 -12.95 -16.96 4.05
CA GLY A 140 -11.60 -17.23 4.53
C GLY A 140 -10.56 -16.15 4.22
N PHE A 141 -10.89 -15.15 3.40
CA PHE A 141 -10.08 -13.97 3.19
C PHE A 141 -10.48 -12.85 4.15
N ALA A 142 -9.50 -12.22 4.78
CA ALA A 142 -9.69 -11.03 5.59
C ALA A 142 -9.17 -9.81 4.81
N MET A 143 -10.00 -8.79 4.68
CA MET A 143 -9.71 -7.55 3.95
C MET A 143 -10.01 -6.36 4.87
N GLN A 144 -9.18 -5.34 4.80
CA GLN A 144 -9.37 -4.09 5.52
C GLN A 144 -9.81 -3.02 4.51
N PRO A 145 -11.08 -2.56 4.55
CA PRO A 145 -11.59 -1.58 3.58
C PRO A 145 -10.84 -0.26 3.59
N SER A 146 -10.35 0.20 4.75
CA SER A 146 -9.56 1.43 4.86
C SER A 146 -8.31 1.44 3.97
N GLU A 147 -7.71 0.27 3.62
CA GLU A 147 -6.59 0.19 2.69
C GLU A 147 -6.99 0.60 1.26
N PHE A 148 -8.18 0.24 0.82
CA PHE A 148 -8.72 0.64 -0.47
C PHE A 148 -9.20 2.09 -0.44
N VAL A 149 -9.82 2.49 0.68
CA VAL A 149 -10.31 3.86 0.85
C VAL A 149 -9.17 4.87 0.80
N LYS A 150 -7.95 4.53 1.28
CA LYS A 150 -6.77 5.40 1.13
C LYS A 150 -6.50 5.78 -0.33
N ILE A 151 -6.62 4.83 -1.25
CA ILE A 151 -6.43 5.08 -2.68
C ILE A 151 -7.54 5.97 -3.22
N ILE A 152 -8.80 5.65 -2.91
CA ILE A 152 -9.97 6.42 -3.32
C ILE A 152 -9.92 7.84 -2.75
N PHE A 153 -9.44 8.00 -1.52
CA PHE A 153 -9.29 9.28 -0.83
C PHE A 153 -8.30 10.21 -1.54
N VAL A 154 -7.18 9.68 -2.03
CA VAL A 154 -6.24 10.48 -2.84
C VAL A 154 -6.92 10.99 -4.11
N PHE A 155 -7.67 10.14 -4.81
CA PHE A 155 -8.45 10.56 -5.98
C PHE A 155 -9.54 11.58 -5.62
N PHE A 156 -10.20 11.40 -4.47
CA PHE A 156 -11.19 12.36 -3.96
C PHE A 156 -10.58 13.75 -3.78
N VAL A 157 -9.51 13.86 -2.98
CA VAL A 157 -8.87 15.16 -2.70
C VAL A 157 -8.32 15.78 -3.99
N ALA A 158 -7.65 15.00 -4.83
CA ALA A 158 -7.11 15.45 -6.10
C ALA A 158 -8.23 15.98 -7.02
N ALA A 159 -9.32 15.23 -7.19
CA ALA A 159 -10.44 15.63 -8.05
C ALA A 159 -11.16 16.88 -7.55
N MET A 160 -11.36 17.01 -6.23
CA MET A 160 -12.03 18.15 -5.63
C MET A 160 -11.23 19.46 -5.75
N LEU A 161 -9.89 19.38 -5.70
CA LEU A 161 -9.02 20.57 -5.70
C LEU A 161 -8.37 20.85 -7.06
N TYR A 162 -8.49 19.97 -8.05
CA TYR A 162 -7.80 20.09 -9.34
C TYR A 162 -8.19 21.39 -10.11
N LYS A 163 -9.48 21.69 -10.18
CA LYS A 163 -9.99 22.85 -10.98
C LYS A 163 -10.34 24.06 -10.13
N ASN A 164 -10.58 23.89 -8.85
CA ASN A 164 -11.06 24.96 -7.98
C ASN A 164 -10.40 24.86 -6.61
N THR A 165 -9.54 25.82 -6.33
CA THR A 165 -8.83 25.98 -5.05
C THR A 165 -9.36 27.16 -4.23
N SER A 166 -10.63 27.58 -4.44
CA SER A 166 -11.24 28.60 -3.62
C SER A 166 -11.31 28.17 -2.14
N LEU A 167 -11.27 29.11 -1.22
CA LEU A 167 -11.38 28.83 0.22
C LEU A 167 -12.61 27.97 0.55
N LYS A 168 -13.75 28.26 -0.09
CA LYS A 168 -14.98 27.48 0.08
C LYS A 168 -14.79 26.01 -0.33
N GLN A 169 -14.10 25.78 -1.46
CA GLN A 169 -13.83 24.43 -1.94
C GLN A 169 -12.85 23.67 -1.02
N ILE A 170 -11.81 24.36 -0.56
CA ILE A 170 -10.85 23.79 0.39
C ILE A 170 -11.56 23.41 1.69
N MET A 171 -12.36 24.31 2.27
CA MET A 171 -13.12 24.03 3.49
C MET A 171 -14.07 22.84 3.32
N LEU A 172 -14.79 22.77 2.20
CA LEU A 172 -15.69 21.66 1.90
C LEU A 172 -14.93 20.33 1.80
N THR A 173 -13.83 20.32 1.04
CA THR A 173 -12.98 19.12 0.90
C THR A 173 -12.39 18.69 2.24
N SER A 174 -11.90 19.64 3.04
CA SER A 174 -11.37 19.37 4.39
C SER A 174 -12.46 18.85 5.34
N ALA A 175 -13.68 19.37 5.27
CA ALA A 175 -14.79 18.88 6.08
C ALA A 175 -15.14 17.43 5.73
N LEU A 176 -15.23 17.10 4.43
CA LEU A 176 -15.46 15.72 3.98
C LEU A 176 -14.30 14.79 4.34
N ALA A 177 -13.06 15.26 4.21
CA ALA A 177 -11.88 14.52 4.66
C ALA A 177 -11.94 14.27 6.17
N GLY A 178 -12.32 15.27 6.96
CA GLY A 178 -12.53 15.14 8.41
C GLY A 178 -13.56 14.06 8.77
N VAL A 179 -14.64 13.92 7.98
CA VAL A 179 -15.62 12.85 8.19
C VAL A 179 -14.98 11.47 7.98
N HIS A 180 -14.17 11.26 6.94
CA HIS A 180 -13.43 9.99 6.75
C HIS A 180 -12.53 9.69 7.95
N VAL A 181 -11.77 10.68 8.41
CA VAL A 181 -10.89 10.52 9.57
C VAL A 181 -11.69 10.18 10.83
N LEU A 182 -12.82 10.87 11.07
CA LEU A 182 -13.68 10.59 12.23
C LEU A 182 -14.22 9.14 12.20
N MET A 183 -14.63 8.64 11.04
CA MET A 183 -15.07 7.25 10.90
C MET A 183 -13.96 6.27 11.27
N LEU A 184 -12.73 6.48 10.79
CA LEU A 184 -11.58 5.64 11.13
C LEU A 184 -11.25 5.70 12.63
N VAL A 185 -11.38 6.86 13.27
CA VAL A 185 -11.20 6.98 14.73
C VAL A 185 -12.25 6.16 15.49
N VAL A 186 -13.52 6.20 15.04
CA VAL A 186 -14.60 5.41 15.66
C VAL A 186 -14.38 3.90 15.45
N GLU A 187 -13.82 3.49 14.31
CA GLU A 187 -13.39 2.10 14.04
C GLU A 187 -12.18 1.67 14.86
N LYS A 188 -11.56 2.60 15.63
CA LYS A 188 -10.30 2.41 16.37
C LYS A 188 -9.10 2.14 15.44
N ASP A 189 -9.18 2.55 14.18
CA ASP A 189 -8.09 2.47 13.20
C ASP A 189 -7.27 3.78 13.21
N LEU A 190 -6.62 4.06 14.34
CA LEU A 190 -5.82 5.27 14.51
C LEU A 190 -4.65 5.34 13.54
N GLY A 191 -4.10 4.18 13.15
CA GLY A 191 -3.01 4.10 12.17
C GLY A 191 -3.43 4.63 10.81
N ALA A 192 -4.60 4.21 10.31
CA ALA A 192 -5.15 4.74 9.08
C ALA A 192 -5.55 6.22 9.25
N ALA A 193 -6.19 6.60 10.37
CA ALA A 193 -6.64 7.96 10.61
C ALA A 193 -5.51 9.03 10.54
N VAL A 194 -4.29 8.67 10.93
CA VAL A 194 -3.11 9.57 10.85
C VAL A 194 -2.61 9.74 9.42
N ILE A 195 -2.86 8.75 8.55
CA ILE A 195 -2.41 8.78 7.15
C ILE A 195 -3.37 9.61 6.27
N PHE A 196 -4.67 9.67 6.62
CA PHE A 196 -5.69 10.46 5.92
C PHE A 196 -5.58 11.94 6.26
#